data_1f25fb68d0a74c9c81808ea7128fa8a6
#
_entry.id   1f25fb68d0a74c9c81808ea7128fa8a6
#
_cell.length_a   1.000
_cell.length_b   1.000
_cell.length_c   1.000
_cell.angle_alpha   90.00
_cell.angle_beta   90.00
_cell.angle_gamma   90.00
#
_symmetry.space_group_name_H-M   'P 1'
#
loop_
_entity.id
_entity.type
_entity.pdbx_description
1 polymer ?
#
loop_
_entity_poly.entity_id
_entity_poly.type
_entity_poly.pdbx_seq_one_letter_code
_entity_poly.pdbx_strand_id
1 'polypeptide(L)'
;MKNLKVAIVGATGLVGRSFLKVLEEKKLPIENYTLFASKNSAGSRVTFLGKEYTVQELTENSFDEGFNFALFSAGGEVSKKFAPIAASKGCIVIDNSSYFRMHDDVPLVVPEVNMEDAYKNNGIIANPNCSTIQAMLPLKALDDKYKIKRVVYSTYQAVSGAGKSALDDLENCDGSKPLKKFSHPIYNNCLPQIDVFADDGYTKEELKMINETRKILHEPNLRVTATTVRVPVTNSHSESINVELENNFELPELVETLNNFTNLIVVDNPEKGEYPMAINATGHDEVFVGRIRRDNSVESGVNLWVVADNIRKGAASNAVQIMEKLIEVKK
;
A
#
# COMPACT_ATOMS: atom_id res chain seq x y z
N MET A 1 -12.60 -3.79 23.85
CA MET A 1 -11.60 -4.65 24.56
C MET A 1 -10.80 -3.79 25.53
N LYS A 2 -10.55 -4.26 26.76
CA LYS A 2 -9.60 -3.62 27.67
C LYS A 2 -8.23 -4.29 27.45
N ASN A 3 -7.15 -3.51 27.53
CA ASN A 3 -5.75 -3.98 27.51
C ASN A 3 -5.28 -4.55 26.15
N LEU A 4 -5.49 -3.79 25.07
CA LEU A 4 -4.97 -4.19 23.76
C LEU A 4 -3.43 -4.11 23.72
N LYS A 5 -2.79 -5.20 23.25
CA LYS A 5 -1.36 -5.30 23.03
C LYS A 5 -1.06 -5.43 21.53
N VAL A 6 -0.15 -4.63 21.02
CA VAL A 6 0.22 -4.63 19.59
C VAL A 6 1.72 -4.83 19.43
N ALA A 7 2.09 -5.76 18.58
CA ALA A 7 3.46 -5.98 18.13
C ALA A 7 3.72 -5.23 16.81
N ILE A 8 4.87 -4.58 16.69
CA ILE A 8 5.33 -3.95 15.43
C ILE A 8 6.60 -4.68 14.99
N VAL A 9 6.48 -5.48 13.95
CA VAL A 9 7.59 -6.27 13.40
C VAL A 9 8.23 -5.56 12.22
N GLY A 10 9.53 -5.31 12.32
CA GLY A 10 10.27 -4.46 11.39
C GLY A 10 10.21 -2.97 11.76
N ALA A 11 10.07 -2.65 13.06
CA ALA A 11 9.85 -1.31 13.59
C ALA A 11 10.91 -0.27 13.20
N THR A 12 12.13 -0.68 12.89
CA THR A 12 13.24 0.20 12.50
C THR A 12 13.29 0.52 11.01
N GLY A 13 12.52 -0.21 10.19
CA GLY A 13 12.42 0.01 8.74
C GLY A 13 11.60 1.26 8.38
N LEU A 14 11.60 1.64 7.10
CA LEU A 14 10.90 2.83 6.62
C LEU A 14 9.39 2.75 6.90
N VAL A 15 8.73 1.66 6.50
CA VAL A 15 7.29 1.44 6.77
C VAL A 15 7.03 1.19 8.25
N GLY A 16 7.91 0.47 8.96
CA GLY A 16 7.78 0.27 10.42
C GLY A 16 7.74 1.58 11.19
N ARG A 17 8.60 2.54 10.86
CA ARG A 17 8.56 3.90 11.43
C ARG A 17 7.29 4.65 11.04
N SER A 18 6.77 4.42 9.83
CA SER A 18 5.51 5.01 9.41
C SER A 18 4.32 4.40 10.17
N PHE A 19 4.33 3.11 10.51
CA PHE A 19 3.34 2.53 11.44
C PHE A 19 3.31 3.31 12.76
N LEU A 20 4.46 3.54 13.36
CA LEU A 20 4.55 4.28 14.63
C LEU A 20 3.95 5.68 14.50
N LYS A 21 4.31 6.41 13.44
CA LYS A 21 3.78 7.75 13.19
C LYS A 21 2.26 7.75 13.02
N VAL A 22 1.70 6.84 12.21
CA VAL A 22 0.26 6.74 12.00
C VAL A 22 -0.47 6.35 13.28
N LEU A 23 0.10 5.45 14.09
CA LEU A 23 -0.46 5.06 15.39
C LEU A 23 -0.48 6.23 16.39
N GLU A 24 0.54 7.09 16.40
CA GLU A 24 0.57 8.33 17.21
C GLU A 24 -0.54 9.30 16.80
N GLU A 25 -0.77 9.46 15.50
CA GLU A 25 -1.80 10.34 14.94
C GLU A 25 -3.21 9.81 15.25
N LYS A 26 -3.45 8.50 15.09
CA LYS A 26 -4.74 7.84 15.27
C LYS A 26 -5.19 7.70 16.72
N LYS A 27 -4.26 7.66 17.67
CA LYS A 27 -4.54 7.54 19.12
C LYS A 27 -5.51 6.40 19.47
N LEU A 28 -5.28 5.23 18.88
CA LEU A 28 -6.10 4.06 19.12
C LEU A 28 -6.05 3.62 20.61
N PRO A 29 -7.09 2.94 21.14
CA PRO A 29 -7.15 2.52 22.54
C PRO A 29 -6.24 1.31 22.80
N ILE A 30 -4.95 1.46 22.56
CA ILE A 30 -3.91 0.43 22.71
C ILE A 30 -3.08 0.78 23.94
N GLU A 31 -2.95 -0.15 24.87
CA GLU A 31 -2.21 0.07 26.10
C GLU A 31 -0.71 -0.20 25.96
N ASN A 32 -0.38 -1.25 25.23
CA ASN A 32 0.99 -1.74 25.15
C ASN A 32 1.43 -1.98 23.72
N TYR A 33 2.62 -1.51 23.41
CA TYR A 33 3.32 -1.78 22.17
C TYR A 33 4.64 -2.47 22.44
N THR A 34 4.99 -3.45 21.60
CA THR A 34 6.32 -4.06 21.59
C THR A 34 6.90 -3.95 20.20
N LEU A 35 8.12 -3.43 20.11
CA LEU A 35 8.81 -3.17 18.85
C LEU A 35 9.83 -4.30 18.60
N PHE A 36 9.66 -5.02 17.50
CA PHE A 36 10.55 -6.09 17.09
C PHE A 36 11.32 -5.72 15.80
N ALA A 37 12.57 -6.15 15.75
CA ALA A 37 13.39 -6.06 14.54
C ALA A 37 14.39 -7.23 14.47
N SER A 38 15.29 -7.22 13.47
CA SER A 38 16.38 -8.17 13.38
C SER A 38 17.37 -8.01 14.54
N LYS A 39 18.18 -9.05 14.81
CA LYS A 39 19.27 -9.03 15.78
C LYS A 39 20.18 -7.80 15.66
N ASN A 40 20.44 -7.34 14.44
CA ASN A 40 21.30 -6.17 14.20
C ASN A 40 20.68 -4.84 14.68
N SER A 41 19.37 -4.76 14.81
CA SER A 41 18.65 -3.58 15.26
C SER A 41 18.14 -3.72 16.70
N ALA A 42 18.22 -4.90 17.30
CA ALA A 42 17.85 -5.14 18.68
C ALA A 42 18.71 -4.30 19.64
N GLY A 43 18.12 -3.82 20.73
CA GLY A 43 18.75 -2.90 21.69
C GLY A 43 18.71 -1.43 21.26
N SER A 44 18.36 -1.11 20.01
CA SER A 44 18.16 0.29 19.61
C SER A 44 16.94 0.89 20.31
N ARG A 45 16.94 2.21 20.48
CA ARG A 45 15.87 2.95 21.14
C ARG A 45 15.05 3.73 20.13
N VAL A 46 13.74 3.73 20.30
CA VAL A 46 12.78 4.45 19.47
C VAL A 46 11.85 5.24 20.37
N THR A 47 11.76 6.56 20.17
CA THR A 47 10.76 7.39 20.83
C THR A 47 9.43 7.24 20.10
N PHE A 48 8.38 6.89 20.82
CA PHE A 48 7.03 6.66 20.30
C PHE A 48 6.01 6.99 21.40
N LEU A 49 4.94 7.73 21.08
CA LEU A 49 3.93 8.21 22.04
C LEU A 49 4.55 8.91 23.27
N GLY A 50 5.62 9.68 23.07
CA GLY A 50 6.33 10.38 24.13
C GLY A 50 7.10 9.50 25.12
N LYS A 51 7.25 8.20 24.83
CA LYS A 51 8.01 7.23 25.61
C LYS A 51 9.14 6.63 24.80
N GLU A 52 10.18 6.17 25.49
CA GLU A 52 11.28 5.44 24.88
C GLU A 52 11.01 3.94 24.92
N TYR A 53 11.07 3.30 23.76
CA TYR A 53 10.92 1.85 23.59
C TYR A 53 12.25 1.25 23.18
N THR A 54 12.66 0.18 23.85
CA THR A 54 13.80 -0.63 23.39
C THR A 54 13.30 -1.66 22.37
N VAL A 55 13.91 -1.65 21.19
CA VAL A 55 13.60 -2.63 20.14
C VAL A 55 14.12 -4.01 20.55
N GLN A 56 13.26 -5.02 20.50
CA GLN A 56 13.59 -6.40 20.83
C GLN A 56 13.97 -7.19 19.56
N GLU A 57 14.77 -8.25 19.74
CA GLU A 57 15.02 -9.21 18.67
C GLU A 57 13.75 -10.03 18.39
N LEU A 58 13.39 -10.17 17.12
CA LEU A 58 12.31 -11.08 16.71
C LEU A 58 12.79 -12.53 16.78
N THR A 59 12.15 -13.32 17.63
CA THR A 59 12.42 -14.75 17.84
C THR A 59 11.12 -15.56 17.77
N GLU A 60 11.19 -16.87 17.76
CA GLU A 60 10.01 -17.75 17.75
C GLU A 60 9.15 -17.60 19.02
N ASN A 61 9.76 -17.19 20.14
CA ASN A 61 9.09 -16.97 21.41
C ASN A 61 8.53 -15.54 21.58
N SER A 62 8.75 -14.66 20.59
CA SER A 62 8.37 -13.23 20.68
C SER A 62 6.87 -13.01 20.90
N PHE A 63 6.03 -13.97 20.54
CA PHE A 63 4.58 -13.87 20.64
C PHE A 63 3.99 -14.61 21.85
N ASP A 64 4.81 -15.22 22.72
CA ASP A 64 4.35 -15.97 23.92
C ASP A 64 3.70 -15.07 24.97
N GLU A 65 4.02 -13.76 24.99
CA GLU A 65 3.39 -12.79 25.89
C GLU A 65 1.93 -12.46 25.53
N GLY A 66 1.43 -12.96 24.41
CA GLY A 66 0.09 -12.76 23.90
C GLY A 66 -0.16 -11.33 23.37
N PHE A 67 -0.32 -11.20 22.06
CA PHE A 67 -0.68 -9.96 21.38
C PHE A 67 -2.06 -10.10 20.74
N ASN A 68 -2.81 -9.00 20.69
CA ASN A 68 -4.08 -8.96 19.98
C ASN A 68 -3.86 -8.76 18.48
N PHE A 69 -2.90 -7.89 18.13
CA PHE A 69 -2.54 -7.58 16.76
C PHE A 69 -1.02 -7.51 16.58
N ALA A 70 -0.58 -7.78 15.35
CA ALA A 70 0.79 -7.55 14.93
C ALA A 70 0.84 -6.92 13.53
N LEU A 71 1.54 -5.80 13.40
CA LEU A 71 1.81 -5.14 12.12
C LEU A 71 3.19 -5.58 11.61
N PHE A 72 3.23 -6.27 10.48
CA PHE A 72 4.45 -6.83 9.91
C PHE A 72 4.94 -6.00 8.71
N SER A 73 6.20 -5.57 8.77
CA SER A 73 6.90 -4.95 7.65
C SER A 73 8.40 -5.27 7.67
N ALA A 74 8.74 -6.56 7.62
CA ALA A 74 10.11 -7.06 7.73
C ALA A 74 10.53 -7.93 6.52
N GLY A 75 9.73 -7.95 5.45
CA GLY A 75 9.96 -8.72 4.24
C GLY A 75 9.33 -10.12 4.25
N GLY A 76 9.21 -10.71 3.04
CA GLY A 76 8.44 -11.94 2.83
C GLY A 76 8.93 -13.14 3.61
N GLU A 77 10.24 -13.37 3.70
CA GLU A 77 10.79 -14.51 4.44
C GLU A 77 10.54 -14.42 5.95
N VAL A 78 10.57 -13.20 6.50
CA VAL A 78 10.23 -12.98 7.91
C VAL A 78 8.74 -13.23 8.13
N SER A 79 7.88 -12.70 7.27
CA SER A 79 6.43 -12.93 7.36
C SER A 79 6.08 -14.40 7.20
N LYS A 80 6.66 -15.09 6.21
CA LYS A 80 6.50 -16.54 6.00
C LYS A 80 6.77 -17.34 7.28
N LYS A 81 7.85 -17.00 7.99
CA LYS A 81 8.27 -17.72 9.20
C LYS A 81 7.42 -17.31 10.42
N PHE A 82 7.28 -16.03 10.69
CA PHE A 82 6.80 -15.54 11.98
C PHE A 82 5.31 -15.20 12.03
N ALA A 83 4.66 -14.90 10.90
CA ALA A 83 3.23 -14.59 10.92
C ALA A 83 2.37 -15.80 11.32
N PRO A 84 2.63 -17.05 10.85
CA PRO A 84 1.92 -18.23 11.33
C PRO A 84 2.16 -18.50 12.83
N ILE A 85 3.36 -18.23 13.35
CA ILE A 85 3.66 -18.36 14.76
C ILE A 85 2.80 -17.40 15.59
N ALA A 86 2.77 -16.12 15.19
CA ALA A 86 1.94 -15.11 15.85
C ALA A 86 0.45 -15.48 15.79
N ALA A 87 -0.05 -15.90 14.62
CA ALA A 87 -1.43 -16.32 14.44
C ALA A 87 -1.80 -17.54 15.33
N SER A 88 -0.91 -18.53 15.46
CA SER A 88 -1.12 -19.70 16.32
C SER A 88 -1.23 -19.36 17.81
N LYS A 89 -0.72 -18.19 18.23
CA LYS A 89 -0.86 -17.63 19.60
C LYS A 89 -2.09 -16.73 19.75
N GLY A 90 -3.01 -16.72 18.77
CA GLY A 90 -4.24 -15.92 18.79
C GLY A 90 -4.07 -14.45 18.40
N CYS A 91 -2.91 -14.07 17.86
CA CYS A 91 -2.64 -12.73 17.35
C CYS A 91 -3.21 -12.58 15.93
N ILE A 92 -3.89 -11.48 15.63
CA ILE A 92 -4.23 -11.13 14.25
C ILE A 92 -3.05 -10.37 13.63
N VAL A 93 -2.43 -10.97 12.62
CA VAL A 93 -1.32 -10.39 11.87
C VAL A 93 -1.85 -9.61 10.68
N ILE A 94 -1.39 -8.37 10.50
CA ILE A 94 -1.60 -7.58 9.29
C ILE A 94 -0.24 -7.44 8.61
N ASP A 95 -0.06 -8.16 7.51
CA ASP A 95 1.23 -8.33 6.84
C ASP A 95 1.37 -7.43 5.61
N ASN A 96 2.33 -6.50 5.66
CA ASN A 96 2.65 -5.62 4.53
C ASN A 96 3.59 -6.28 3.50
N SER A 97 4.10 -7.48 3.74
CA SER A 97 4.92 -8.18 2.75
C SER A 97 4.07 -8.76 1.61
N SER A 98 4.71 -9.15 0.53
CA SER A 98 4.02 -9.77 -0.60
C SER A 98 3.72 -11.27 -0.41
N TYR A 99 4.23 -11.88 0.68
CA TYR A 99 4.23 -13.34 0.79
C TYR A 99 2.82 -13.94 0.80
N PHE A 100 1.91 -13.40 1.63
CA PHE A 100 0.58 -13.97 1.81
C PHE A 100 -0.49 -13.42 0.86
N ARG A 101 -0.21 -12.38 0.08
CA ARG A 101 -1.21 -11.66 -0.70
C ARG A 101 -2.05 -12.53 -1.62
N MET A 102 -1.43 -13.52 -2.26
CA MET A 102 -2.11 -14.42 -3.21
C MET A 102 -2.45 -15.79 -2.64
N HIS A 103 -2.34 -16.00 -1.32
CA HIS A 103 -2.85 -17.20 -0.68
C HIS A 103 -4.39 -17.14 -0.59
N ASP A 104 -5.08 -18.21 -0.98
CA ASP A 104 -6.54 -18.24 -1.08
C ASP A 104 -7.25 -18.08 0.28
N ASP A 105 -6.62 -18.58 1.34
CA ASP A 105 -7.11 -18.53 2.72
C ASP A 105 -6.73 -17.25 3.47
N VAL A 106 -6.00 -16.33 2.83
CA VAL A 106 -5.59 -15.05 3.42
C VAL A 106 -6.29 -13.90 2.70
N PRO A 107 -7.13 -13.11 3.39
CA PRO A 107 -7.77 -11.95 2.79
C PRO A 107 -6.74 -10.86 2.46
N LEU A 108 -6.91 -10.24 1.30
CA LEU A 108 -6.12 -9.11 0.81
C LEU A 108 -7.00 -7.86 0.85
N VAL A 109 -6.69 -6.90 1.74
CA VAL A 109 -7.70 -5.92 2.18
C VAL A 109 -7.30 -4.46 1.92
N VAL A 110 -8.20 -3.73 1.29
CA VAL A 110 -8.26 -2.26 1.28
C VAL A 110 -9.56 -1.87 2.00
N PRO A 111 -9.51 -1.22 3.18
CA PRO A 111 -10.69 -1.01 4.02
C PRO A 111 -11.87 -0.30 3.34
N GLU A 112 -11.62 0.61 2.42
CA GLU A 112 -12.67 1.33 1.68
C GLU A 112 -13.33 0.46 0.59
N VAL A 113 -12.75 -0.71 0.27
CA VAL A 113 -13.14 -1.53 -0.89
C VAL A 113 -13.77 -2.85 -0.46
N ASN A 114 -13.11 -3.60 0.43
CA ASN A 114 -13.49 -4.96 0.79
C ASN A 114 -13.20 -5.29 2.27
N MET A 115 -13.51 -4.38 3.19
CA MET A 115 -13.26 -4.59 4.64
C MET A 115 -13.91 -5.85 5.19
N GLU A 116 -15.03 -6.28 4.66
CA GLU A 116 -15.76 -7.50 5.04
C GLU A 116 -14.92 -8.78 4.88
N ASP A 117 -13.94 -8.78 3.98
CA ASP A 117 -13.02 -9.91 3.85
C ASP A 117 -12.09 -10.03 5.06
N ALA A 118 -11.72 -8.91 5.67
CA ALA A 118 -10.89 -8.93 6.87
C ALA A 118 -11.55 -9.68 8.03
N TYR A 119 -12.88 -9.69 8.11
CA TYR A 119 -13.60 -10.42 9.16
C TYR A 119 -13.58 -11.93 8.99
N LYS A 120 -13.21 -12.43 7.81
CA LYS A 120 -13.09 -13.86 7.47
C LYS A 120 -11.67 -14.41 7.68
N ASN A 121 -10.76 -13.61 8.27
CA ASN A 121 -9.36 -14.02 8.43
C ASN A 121 -9.19 -15.22 9.39
N ASN A 122 -8.18 -16.02 9.11
CA ASN A 122 -7.71 -17.13 9.95
C ASN A 122 -6.43 -16.75 10.73
N GLY A 123 -6.38 -15.50 11.25
CA GLY A 123 -5.24 -14.98 12.01
C GLY A 123 -4.23 -14.18 11.18
N ILE A 124 -4.33 -14.19 9.83
CA ILE A 124 -3.46 -13.39 8.95
C ILE A 124 -4.32 -12.62 7.95
N ILE A 125 -4.01 -11.34 7.77
CA ILE A 125 -4.58 -10.45 6.77
C ILE A 125 -3.42 -9.84 5.96
N ALA A 126 -3.47 -9.90 4.64
CA ALA A 126 -2.47 -9.29 3.79
C ALA A 126 -2.83 -7.84 3.45
N ASN A 127 -1.84 -6.95 3.57
CA ASN A 127 -1.89 -5.57 3.13
C ASN A 127 -1.40 -5.52 1.67
N PRO A 128 -2.16 -4.96 0.72
CA PRO A 128 -1.80 -5.03 -0.70
C PRO A 128 -0.54 -4.24 -1.06
N ASN A 129 -0.14 -4.33 -2.33
CA ASN A 129 0.92 -3.53 -2.92
C ASN A 129 0.55 -2.04 -2.88
N CYS A 130 1.54 -1.17 -2.71
CA CYS A 130 1.32 0.27 -2.53
C CYS A 130 0.63 0.92 -3.74
N SER A 131 0.99 0.54 -4.95
CA SER A 131 0.33 1.03 -6.16
C SER A 131 -1.08 0.44 -6.29
N THR A 132 -1.26 -0.83 -5.95
CA THR A 132 -2.61 -1.44 -5.94
C THR A 132 -3.55 -0.70 -4.98
N ILE A 133 -3.13 -0.44 -3.74
CA ILE A 133 -4.00 0.20 -2.73
C ILE A 133 -4.59 1.52 -3.26
N GLN A 134 -3.73 2.40 -3.79
CA GLN A 134 -4.20 3.71 -4.26
C GLN A 134 -5.12 3.61 -5.48
N ALA A 135 -4.85 2.67 -6.39
CA ALA A 135 -5.68 2.45 -7.57
C ALA A 135 -7.07 1.90 -7.21
N MET A 136 -7.17 1.10 -6.15
CA MET A 136 -8.43 0.43 -5.78
C MET A 136 -9.55 1.41 -5.40
N LEU A 137 -9.25 2.58 -4.80
CA LEU A 137 -10.30 3.52 -4.40
C LEU A 137 -11.09 4.06 -5.60
N PRO A 138 -10.45 4.71 -6.60
CA PRO A 138 -11.19 5.17 -7.77
C PRO A 138 -11.78 4.01 -8.59
N LEU A 139 -11.11 2.86 -8.67
CA LEU A 139 -11.65 1.71 -9.40
C LEU A 139 -12.90 1.14 -8.74
N LYS A 140 -12.93 1.03 -7.41
CA LYS A 140 -14.13 0.58 -6.69
C LYS A 140 -15.31 1.52 -6.90
N ALA A 141 -15.06 2.83 -6.81
CA ALA A 141 -16.10 3.84 -7.07
C ALA A 141 -16.72 3.69 -8.47
N LEU A 142 -15.87 3.42 -9.48
CA LEU A 142 -16.31 3.20 -10.85
C LEU A 142 -16.99 1.84 -11.04
N ASP A 143 -16.44 0.78 -10.44
CA ASP A 143 -16.97 -0.58 -10.58
C ASP A 143 -18.37 -0.74 -10.00
N ASP A 144 -18.61 -0.13 -8.84
CA ASP A 144 -19.91 -0.21 -8.17
C ASP A 144 -21.05 0.37 -9.03
N LYS A 145 -20.76 1.42 -9.80
CA LYS A 145 -21.78 2.11 -10.57
C LYS A 145 -21.81 1.74 -12.06
N TYR A 146 -20.64 1.58 -12.66
CA TYR A 146 -20.52 1.46 -14.11
C TYR A 146 -20.01 0.10 -14.59
N LYS A 147 -19.51 -0.75 -13.72
CA LYS A 147 -18.84 -2.04 -13.98
C LYS A 147 -17.60 -1.90 -14.85
N ILE A 148 -16.50 -2.38 -14.34
CA ILE A 148 -15.21 -2.33 -15.04
C ILE A 148 -15.08 -3.52 -15.97
N LYS A 149 -14.74 -3.26 -17.21
CA LYS A 149 -14.49 -4.25 -18.27
C LYS A 149 -12.99 -4.49 -18.51
N ARG A 150 -12.17 -3.43 -18.35
CA ARG A 150 -10.72 -3.50 -18.54
C ARG A 150 -10.01 -2.36 -17.81
N VAL A 151 -8.80 -2.64 -17.29
CA VAL A 151 -7.91 -1.65 -16.68
C VAL A 151 -6.52 -1.72 -17.31
N VAL A 152 -5.96 -0.57 -17.64
CA VAL A 152 -4.56 -0.41 -18.04
C VAL A 152 -3.86 0.52 -17.08
N TYR A 153 -2.84 0.02 -16.42
CA TYR A 153 -1.98 0.80 -15.54
C TYR A 153 -0.70 1.24 -16.24
N SER A 154 -0.34 2.50 -16.06
CA SER A 154 1.02 3.00 -16.28
C SER A 154 1.44 3.76 -15.03
N THR A 155 2.38 3.19 -14.26
CA THR A 155 2.77 3.76 -12.97
C THR A 155 4.07 4.54 -13.04
N TYR A 156 4.18 5.56 -12.20
CA TYR A 156 5.35 6.42 -11.98
C TYR A 156 5.67 6.37 -10.49
N GLN A 157 6.46 5.35 -10.10
CA GLN A 157 6.64 4.99 -8.69
C GLN A 157 7.88 5.66 -8.09
N ALA A 158 7.66 6.29 -6.94
CA ALA A 158 8.70 6.94 -6.15
C ALA A 158 9.73 5.94 -5.60
N VAL A 159 10.97 6.38 -5.42
CA VAL A 159 12.09 5.53 -4.96
C VAL A 159 11.94 5.03 -3.54
N SER A 160 11.21 5.73 -2.66
CA SER A 160 10.98 5.29 -1.27
C SER A 160 10.35 3.89 -1.18
N GLY A 161 9.56 3.47 -2.18
CA GLY A 161 8.99 2.13 -2.28
C GLY A 161 10.04 1.01 -2.36
N ALA A 162 11.26 1.31 -2.78
CA ALA A 162 12.38 0.37 -2.83
C ALA A 162 13.31 0.45 -1.59
N GLY A 163 12.98 1.30 -0.60
CA GLY A 163 13.65 1.40 0.68
C GLY A 163 14.83 2.39 0.72
N LYS A 164 15.54 2.41 1.86
CA LYS A 164 16.59 3.41 2.14
C LYS A 164 17.72 3.39 1.10
N SER A 165 18.17 2.23 0.66
CA SER A 165 19.25 2.12 -0.35
C SER A 165 18.88 2.75 -1.70
N ALA A 166 17.60 2.73 -2.06
CA ALA A 166 17.11 3.39 -3.27
C ALA A 166 17.07 4.92 -3.12
N LEU A 167 16.77 5.43 -1.93
CA LEU A 167 16.89 6.86 -1.62
C LEU A 167 18.34 7.32 -1.72
N ASP A 168 19.29 6.51 -1.22
CA ASP A 168 20.73 6.81 -1.35
C ASP A 168 21.15 6.85 -2.84
N ASP A 169 20.60 5.97 -3.68
CA ASP A 169 20.87 5.99 -5.14
C ASP A 169 20.28 7.24 -5.83
N LEU A 170 19.13 7.73 -5.37
CA LEU A 170 18.55 8.99 -5.88
C LEU A 170 19.40 10.20 -5.49
N GLU A 171 19.94 10.21 -4.27
CA GLU A 171 20.83 11.29 -3.78
C GLU A 171 22.20 11.27 -4.48
N ASN A 172 22.60 10.17 -5.11
CA ASN A 172 23.85 10.01 -5.87
C ASN A 172 23.75 10.60 -7.28
N CYS A 173 23.40 11.88 -7.34
CA CYS A 173 23.10 12.57 -8.60
C CYS A 173 24.31 12.79 -9.52
N ASP A 174 25.52 12.77 -9.00
CA ASP A 174 26.78 12.93 -9.76
C ASP A 174 27.40 11.57 -10.17
N GLY A 175 26.82 10.46 -9.75
CA GLY A 175 27.33 9.12 -10.01
C GLY A 175 28.66 8.78 -9.30
N SER A 176 29.07 9.58 -8.31
CA SER A 176 30.37 9.43 -7.61
C SER A 176 30.45 8.15 -6.75
N LYS A 177 29.30 7.53 -6.43
CA LYS A 177 29.21 6.32 -5.60
C LYS A 177 28.63 5.15 -6.37
N PRO A 178 29.02 3.91 -6.02
CA PRO A 178 28.36 2.72 -6.56
C PRO A 178 26.87 2.70 -6.23
N LEU A 179 26.05 2.24 -7.17
CA LEU A 179 24.62 2.01 -6.94
C LEU A 179 24.41 0.89 -5.93
N LYS A 180 23.45 1.08 -5.01
CA LYS A 180 23.15 0.14 -3.92
C LYS A 180 21.91 -0.71 -4.20
N LYS A 181 20.97 -0.18 -4.97
CA LYS A 181 19.67 -0.81 -5.19
C LYS A 181 19.32 -1.00 -6.66
N PHE A 182 19.53 0.01 -7.49
CA PHE A 182 19.14 -0.02 -8.90
C PHE A 182 20.30 -0.52 -9.80
N SER A 183 19.94 -1.15 -10.91
CA SER A 183 20.90 -1.58 -11.94
C SER A 183 21.39 -0.41 -12.82
N HIS A 184 20.66 0.70 -12.83
CA HIS A 184 20.96 1.91 -13.58
C HIS A 184 20.73 3.15 -12.72
N PRO A 185 21.43 4.28 -13.00
CA PRO A 185 21.18 5.54 -12.29
C PRO A 185 19.71 5.96 -12.42
N ILE A 186 19.10 6.28 -11.28
CA ILE A 186 17.72 6.78 -11.21
C ILE A 186 17.65 8.29 -11.35
N TYR A 187 18.69 9.02 -10.94
CA TYR A 187 18.72 10.45 -11.07
C TYR A 187 18.55 10.87 -12.53
N ASN A 188 17.63 11.78 -12.78
CA ASN A 188 17.28 12.28 -14.13
C ASN A 188 16.95 11.15 -15.14
N ASN A 189 16.35 10.06 -14.68
CA ASN A 189 16.08 8.88 -15.50
C ASN A 189 14.77 8.18 -15.08
N CYS A 190 14.20 7.39 -16.01
CA CYS A 190 13.06 6.50 -15.74
C CYS A 190 13.50 5.06 -15.97
N LEU A 191 13.25 4.18 -14.98
CA LEU A 191 13.59 2.77 -15.08
C LEU A 191 12.31 1.94 -15.26
N PRO A 192 12.03 1.38 -16.46
CA PRO A 192 10.82 0.60 -16.72
C PRO A 192 10.97 -0.84 -16.21
N GLN A 193 11.44 -0.95 -14.98
CA GLN A 193 11.63 -2.21 -14.27
C GLN A 193 11.48 -1.98 -12.78
N ILE A 194 10.44 -2.57 -12.19
CA ILE A 194 10.28 -2.66 -10.74
C ILE A 194 10.16 -4.14 -10.37
N ASP A 195 11.07 -4.61 -9.49
CA ASP A 195 11.25 -6.03 -9.17
C ASP A 195 11.88 -6.81 -10.35
N VAL A 196 11.92 -8.14 -10.26
CA VAL A 196 12.51 -9.02 -11.27
C VAL A 196 11.51 -9.35 -12.36
N PHE A 197 12.02 -9.65 -13.56
CA PHE A 197 11.18 -10.12 -14.66
C PHE A 197 10.71 -11.56 -14.42
N ALA A 198 9.49 -11.84 -14.85
CA ALA A 198 8.93 -13.17 -15.04
C ALA A 198 9.17 -13.65 -16.48
N ASP A 199 8.85 -14.92 -16.77
CA ASP A 199 9.13 -15.56 -18.06
C ASP A 199 8.30 -15.00 -19.23
N ASP A 200 7.18 -14.34 -18.92
CA ASP A 200 6.25 -13.73 -19.89
C ASP A 200 6.60 -12.26 -20.23
N GLY A 201 7.71 -11.75 -19.69
CA GLY A 201 8.18 -10.39 -19.91
C GLY A 201 7.58 -9.34 -18.97
N TYR A 202 6.60 -9.69 -18.14
CA TYR A 202 6.15 -8.83 -17.06
C TYR A 202 7.16 -8.82 -15.92
N THR A 203 7.19 -7.72 -15.15
CA THR A 203 7.87 -7.71 -13.86
C THR A 203 6.94 -8.27 -12.77
N LYS A 204 7.50 -8.75 -11.66
CA LYS A 204 6.68 -9.18 -10.51
C LYS A 204 5.82 -8.05 -9.95
N GLU A 205 6.25 -6.80 -10.06
CA GLU A 205 5.45 -5.65 -9.63
C GLU A 205 4.20 -5.48 -10.51
N GLU A 206 4.32 -5.64 -11.80
CA GLU A 206 3.20 -5.60 -12.75
C GLU A 206 2.21 -6.74 -12.47
N LEU A 207 2.72 -7.95 -12.24
CA LEU A 207 1.89 -9.11 -11.87
C LEU A 207 1.16 -8.92 -10.53
N LYS A 208 1.79 -8.25 -9.55
CA LYS A 208 1.10 -7.88 -8.29
C LYS A 208 -0.09 -6.99 -8.59
N MET A 209 0.07 -5.91 -9.35
CA MET A 209 -1.03 -5.02 -9.69
C MET A 209 -2.17 -5.77 -10.40
N ILE A 210 -1.85 -6.62 -11.36
CA ILE A 210 -2.84 -7.41 -12.11
C ILE A 210 -3.62 -8.35 -11.19
N ASN A 211 -2.91 -9.16 -10.41
CA ASN A 211 -3.53 -10.24 -9.63
C ASN A 211 -4.20 -9.70 -8.35
N GLU A 212 -3.60 -8.72 -7.70
CA GLU A 212 -4.16 -8.10 -6.50
C GLU A 212 -5.45 -7.32 -6.85
N THR A 213 -5.50 -6.60 -7.99
CA THR A 213 -6.72 -5.93 -8.48
C THR A 213 -7.87 -6.92 -8.63
N ARG A 214 -7.62 -8.07 -9.29
CA ARG A 214 -8.62 -9.12 -9.47
C ARG A 214 -9.11 -9.70 -8.15
N LYS A 215 -8.20 -9.94 -7.22
CA LYS A 215 -8.52 -10.51 -5.91
C LYS A 215 -9.35 -9.54 -5.05
N ILE A 216 -8.95 -8.28 -4.97
CA ILE A 216 -9.61 -7.27 -4.13
C ILE A 216 -11.01 -6.92 -4.66
N LEU A 217 -11.19 -6.84 -5.99
CA LEU A 217 -12.50 -6.58 -6.61
C LEU A 217 -13.37 -7.83 -6.73
N HIS A 218 -12.88 -9.02 -6.37
CA HIS A 218 -13.55 -10.31 -6.56
C HIS A 218 -13.91 -10.63 -8.03
N GLU A 219 -13.11 -10.11 -8.97
CA GLU A 219 -13.29 -10.26 -10.40
C GLU A 219 -12.11 -11.01 -11.05
N PRO A 220 -12.04 -12.36 -10.92
CA PRO A 220 -10.88 -13.15 -11.34
C PRO A 220 -10.59 -13.07 -12.84
N ASN A 221 -11.59 -12.75 -13.65
CA ASN A 221 -11.49 -12.66 -15.11
C ASN A 221 -11.34 -11.22 -15.62
N LEU A 222 -11.23 -10.22 -14.72
CA LEU A 222 -11.07 -8.83 -15.14
C LEU A 222 -9.82 -8.68 -16.03
N ARG A 223 -9.98 -8.00 -17.16
CA ARG A 223 -8.89 -7.72 -18.09
C ARG A 223 -8.04 -6.59 -17.52
N VAL A 224 -6.85 -6.93 -17.04
CA VAL A 224 -5.91 -5.99 -16.44
C VAL A 224 -4.53 -6.16 -17.06
N THR A 225 -3.86 -5.07 -17.38
CA THR A 225 -2.44 -5.04 -17.73
C THR A 225 -1.76 -3.86 -17.04
N ALA A 226 -0.45 -3.95 -16.85
CA ALA A 226 0.32 -2.94 -16.15
C ALA A 226 1.70 -2.75 -16.78
N THR A 227 2.19 -1.51 -16.74
CA THR A 227 3.60 -1.16 -16.96
C THR A 227 4.05 -0.34 -15.76
N THR A 228 5.07 -0.80 -15.04
CA THR A 228 5.55 -0.14 -13.83
C THR A 228 6.92 0.50 -14.05
N VAL A 229 7.01 1.79 -13.73
CA VAL A 229 8.22 2.59 -13.98
C VAL A 229 8.69 3.24 -12.68
N ARG A 230 9.96 3.08 -12.34
CA ARG A 230 10.60 3.84 -11.28
C ARG A 230 11.01 5.20 -11.80
N VAL A 231 10.62 6.27 -11.11
CA VAL A 231 10.91 7.64 -11.46
C VAL A 231 11.72 8.36 -10.37
N PRO A 232 12.46 9.44 -10.67
CA PRO A 232 13.33 10.14 -9.72
C PRO A 232 12.52 11.05 -8.79
N VAL A 233 11.51 10.48 -8.14
CA VAL A 233 10.65 11.12 -7.13
C VAL A 233 10.88 10.44 -5.80
N THR A 234 11.05 11.22 -4.74
CA THR A 234 11.39 10.70 -3.41
C THR A 234 10.25 9.89 -2.83
N ASN A 235 9.03 10.45 -2.80
CA ASN A 235 7.85 9.86 -2.15
C ASN A 235 6.59 10.13 -2.97
N SER A 236 5.55 9.34 -2.74
CA SER A 236 4.27 9.31 -3.45
C SER A 236 4.34 8.73 -4.85
N HIS A 237 3.50 7.72 -5.11
CA HIS A 237 3.34 7.12 -6.42
C HIS A 237 2.29 7.86 -7.23
N SER A 238 2.54 8.00 -8.51
CA SER A 238 1.57 8.51 -9.48
C SER A 238 1.23 7.42 -10.49
N GLU A 239 -0.02 7.41 -10.97
CA GLU A 239 -0.50 6.41 -11.91
C GLU A 239 -1.40 7.04 -12.97
N SER A 240 -1.14 6.74 -14.22
CA SER A 240 -2.08 6.94 -15.32
C SER A 240 -2.89 5.65 -15.47
N ILE A 241 -4.19 5.73 -15.23
CA ILE A 241 -5.08 4.59 -15.29
C ILE A 241 -6.10 4.82 -16.41
N ASN A 242 -6.16 3.90 -17.36
CA ASN A 242 -7.21 3.85 -18.38
C ASN A 242 -8.19 2.74 -18.02
N VAL A 243 -9.46 3.08 -17.95
CA VAL A 243 -10.54 2.16 -17.57
C VAL A 243 -11.59 2.10 -18.66
N GLU A 244 -11.88 0.91 -19.16
CA GLU A 244 -13.04 0.61 -20.00
C GLU A 244 -14.17 0.11 -19.12
N LEU A 245 -15.35 0.73 -19.25
CA LEU A 245 -16.54 0.43 -18.46
C LEU A 245 -17.56 -0.34 -19.31
N GLU A 246 -18.42 -1.13 -18.66
CA GLU A 246 -19.52 -1.82 -19.33
C GLU A 246 -20.70 -0.87 -19.61
N ASN A 247 -21.01 0.00 -18.63
CA ASN A 247 -22.10 0.93 -18.73
C ASN A 247 -21.62 2.33 -19.17
N ASN A 248 -22.43 2.98 -19.98
CA ASN A 248 -22.17 4.37 -20.37
C ASN A 248 -22.27 5.31 -19.17
N PHE A 249 -21.60 6.46 -19.25
CA PHE A 249 -21.58 7.45 -18.20
C PHE A 249 -21.64 8.87 -18.76
N GLU A 250 -22.15 9.80 -17.96
CA GLU A 250 -21.92 11.23 -18.17
C GLU A 250 -20.73 11.68 -17.32
N LEU A 251 -19.82 12.46 -17.91
CA LEU A 251 -18.56 12.82 -17.24
C LEU A 251 -18.77 13.58 -15.92
N PRO A 252 -19.71 14.54 -15.81
CA PRO A 252 -19.99 15.20 -14.53
C PRO A 252 -20.47 14.24 -13.44
N GLU A 253 -21.31 13.26 -13.80
CA GLU A 253 -21.82 12.26 -12.88
C GLU A 253 -20.72 11.29 -12.41
N LEU A 254 -19.80 10.91 -13.30
CA LEU A 254 -18.64 10.09 -12.96
C LEU A 254 -17.70 10.84 -12.00
N VAL A 255 -17.44 12.12 -12.24
CA VAL A 255 -16.64 12.97 -11.35
C VAL A 255 -17.30 13.06 -9.96
N GLU A 256 -18.62 13.26 -9.89
CA GLU A 256 -19.37 13.26 -8.64
C GLU A 256 -19.27 11.91 -7.91
N THR A 257 -19.34 10.79 -8.64
CA THR A 257 -19.16 9.43 -8.09
C THR A 257 -17.80 9.28 -7.42
N LEU A 258 -16.73 9.74 -8.07
CA LEU A 258 -15.38 9.74 -7.50
C LEU A 258 -15.27 10.67 -6.28
N ASN A 259 -15.85 11.86 -6.34
CA ASN A 259 -15.78 12.85 -5.27
C ASN A 259 -16.53 12.42 -4.01
N ASN A 260 -17.55 11.57 -4.14
CA ASN A 260 -18.33 11.05 -3.03
C ASN A 260 -17.74 9.77 -2.41
N PHE A 261 -16.64 9.22 -2.98
CA PHE A 261 -16.04 8.02 -2.45
C PHE A 261 -15.12 8.32 -1.26
N THR A 262 -15.20 7.50 -0.23
CA THR A 262 -14.46 7.70 1.03
C THR A 262 -12.94 7.71 0.81
N ASN A 263 -12.24 8.67 1.40
CA ASN A 263 -10.78 8.86 1.31
C ASN A 263 -10.26 9.06 -0.12
N LEU A 264 -11.12 9.47 -1.05
CA LEU A 264 -10.76 9.88 -2.40
C LEU A 264 -11.03 11.38 -2.58
N ILE A 265 -10.03 12.13 -3.00
CA ILE A 265 -10.12 13.59 -3.20
C ILE A 265 -9.94 13.90 -4.67
N VAL A 266 -10.95 14.54 -5.28
CA VAL A 266 -10.86 15.02 -6.66
C VAL A 266 -10.16 16.38 -6.69
N VAL A 267 -9.05 16.47 -7.44
CA VAL A 267 -8.32 17.69 -7.75
C VAL A 267 -8.20 17.78 -9.26
N ASP A 268 -9.14 18.46 -9.90
CA ASP A 268 -9.23 18.48 -11.37
C ASP A 268 -9.73 19.81 -11.92
N ASN A 269 -8.82 20.78 -12.01
CA ASN A 269 -9.08 22.05 -12.67
C ASN A 269 -7.94 22.35 -13.67
N PRO A 270 -7.99 21.76 -14.88
CA PRO A 270 -6.95 21.91 -15.88
C PRO A 270 -6.69 23.36 -16.32
N GLU A 271 -7.71 24.21 -16.32
CA GLU A 271 -7.58 25.63 -16.71
C GLU A 271 -6.67 26.41 -15.77
N LYS A 272 -6.64 26.01 -14.47
CA LYS A 272 -5.77 26.59 -13.47
C LYS A 272 -4.49 25.79 -13.24
N GLY A 273 -4.28 24.66 -13.97
CA GLY A 273 -3.17 23.76 -13.74
C GLY A 273 -3.26 23.00 -12.42
N GLU A 274 -4.46 22.81 -11.87
CA GLU A 274 -4.70 22.10 -10.63
C GLU A 274 -5.00 20.62 -10.92
N TYR A 275 -4.08 19.75 -10.48
CA TYR A 275 -4.15 18.29 -10.59
C TYR A 275 -3.29 17.64 -9.50
N PRO A 276 -3.49 16.35 -9.18
CA PRO A 276 -2.70 15.69 -8.15
C PRO A 276 -1.21 15.61 -8.51
N MET A 277 -0.35 15.91 -7.54
CA MET A 277 1.12 15.82 -7.66
C MET A 277 1.71 15.10 -6.45
N ALA A 278 2.82 14.39 -6.67
CA ALA A 278 3.52 13.64 -5.63
C ALA A 278 3.87 14.49 -4.40
N ILE A 279 4.34 15.73 -4.61
CA ILE A 279 4.71 16.65 -3.53
C ILE A 279 3.52 17.04 -2.65
N ASN A 280 2.32 17.11 -3.21
CA ASN A 280 1.10 17.51 -2.50
C ASN A 280 0.42 16.31 -1.81
N ALA A 281 0.58 15.10 -2.34
CA ALA A 281 0.05 13.88 -1.75
C ALA A 281 0.91 13.34 -0.60
N THR A 282 2.20 13.71 -0.56
CA THR A 282 3.11 13.25 0.49
C THR A 282 2.67 13.72 1.87
N GLY A 283 2.56 12.79 2.81
CA GLY A 283 2.12 13.03 4.18
C GLY A 283 0.62 12.89 4.41
N HIS A 284 -0.17 12.64 3.36
CA HIS A 284 -1.62 12.45 3.42
C HIS A 284 -2.02 10.97 3.40
N ASP A 285 -3.18 10.65 3.97
CA ASP A 285 -3.74 9.30 3.98
C ASP A 285 -4.81 9.12 2.89
N GLU A 286 -5.22 10.19 2.25
CA GLU A 286 -6.16 10.20 1.14
C GLU A 286 -5.48 9.83 -0.17
N VAL A 287 -6.27 9.36 -1.11
CA VAL A 287 -5.90 9.18 -2.51
C VAL A 287 -6.42 10.36 -3.32
N PHE A 288 -5.59 10.94 -4.14
CA PHE A 288 -5.95 12.08 -4.98
C PHE A 288 -6.17 11.62 -6.43
N VAL A 289 -7.25 12.06 -7.04
CA VAL A 289 -7.57 11.75 -8.44
C VAL A 289 -7.86 13.03 -9.21
N GLY A 290 -7.39 13.10 -10.45
CA GLY A 290 -7.63 14.22 -11.35
C GLY A 290 -7.31 13.85 -12.80
N ARG A 291 -7.24 14.86 -13.70
CA ARG A 291 -7.10 14.64 -15.13
C ARG A 291 -8.13 13.66 -15.68
N ILE A 292 -9.36 13.74 -15.11
CA ILE A 292 -10.49 12.87 -15.41
C ILE A 292 -11.06 13.30 -16.77
N ARG A 293 -11.01 12.41 -17.75
CA ARG A 293 -11.48 12.69 -19.10
C ARG A 293 -11.91 11.44 -19.83
N ARG A 294 -12.86 11.58 -20.76
CA ARG A 294 -13.25 10.47 -21.63
C ARG A 294 -12.07 9.94 -22.43
N ASP A 295 -12.03 8.64 -22.61
CA ASP A 295 -11.23 7.98 -23.62
C ASP A 295 -12.11 7.78 -24.87
N ASN A 296 -11.85 8.60 -25.89
CA ASN A 296 -12.63 8.56 -27.14
C ASN A 296 -12.21 7.42 -28.09
N SER A 297 -11.24 6.59 -27.71
CA SER A 297 -10.78 5.46 -28.50
C SER A 297 -11.61 4.19 -28.28
N VAL A 298 -12.45 4.19 -27.24
CA VAL A 298 -13.38 3.10 -26.90
C VAL A 298 -14.77 3.66 -26.59
N GLU A 299 -15.81 2.81 -26.63
CA GLU A 299 -17.19 3.23 -26.46
C GLU A 299 -17.46 3.86 -25.09
N SER A 300 -16.99 3.26 -24.02
CA SER A 300 -17.18 3.74 -22.64
C SER A 300 -15.87 3.68 -21.87
N GLY A 301 -14.99 4.66 -22.10
CA GLY A 301 -13.69 4.73 -21.49
C GLY A 301 -13.41 6.02 -20.72
N VAL A 302 -12.61 5.91 -19.66
CA VAL A 302 -12.15 7.04 -18.86
C VAL A 302 -10.66 6.93 -18.56
N ASN A 303 -9.97 8.05 -18.60
CA ASN A 303 -8.59 8.20 -18.17
C ASN A 303 -8.55 8.95 -16.84
N LEU A 304 -7.76 8.44 -15.90
CA LEU A 304 -7.53 9.01 -14.57
C LEU A 304 -6.04 9.26 -14.34
N TRP A 305 -5.74 10.23 -13.49
CA TRP A 305 -4.44 10.43 -12.89
C TRP A 305 -4.59 10.32 -11.38
N VAL A 306 -3.94 9.31 -10.77
CA VAL A 306 -4.10 8.95 -9.36
C VAL A 306 -2.78 9.10 -8.64
N VAL A 307 -2.78 9.75 -7.48
CA VAL A 307 -1.55 9.99 -6.69
C VAL A 307 -1.84 9.74 -5.21
N ALA A 308 -0.95 9.03 -4.53
CA ALA A 308 -1.01 8.84 -3.08
C ALA A 308 0.36 8.65 -2.46
N ASP A 309 0.48 8.90 -1.15
CA ASP A 309 1.68 8.57 -0.38
C ASP A 309 1.82 7.06 -0.23
N ASN A 310 2.82 6.51 -0.92
CA ASN A 310 3.08 5.07 -1.00
C ASN A 310 3.54 4.45 0.33
N ILE A 311 4.03 5.25 1.27
CA ILE A 311 4.45 4.80 2.60
C ILE A 311 3.30 4.90 3.60
N ARG A 312 2.41 5.91 3.44
CA ARG A 312 1.21 6.09 4.26
C ARG A 312 0.05 5.27 3.72
N LYS A 313 -0.80 5.83 2.86
CA LYS A 313 -1.95 5.09 2.31
C LYS A 313 -1.53 3.80 1.62
N GLY A 314 -0.43 3.83 0.87
CA GLY A 314 0.09 2.66 0.16
C GLY A 314 0.65 1.54 1.07
N ALA A 315 0.79 1.77 2.38
CA ALA A 315 1.35 0.80 3.31
C ALA A 315 0.82 0.96 4.74
N ALA A 316 1.40 1.90 5.50
CA ALA A 316 1.20 1.99 6.94
C ALA A 316 -0.23 2.36 7.33
N SER A 317 -0.80 3.37 6.69
CA SER A 317 -2.15 3.85 7.03
C SER A 317 -3.22 2.83 6.66
N ASN A 318 -3.08 2.12 5.52
CA ASN A 318 -4.00 1.05 5.16
C ASN A 318 -3.99 -0.10 6.19
N ALA A 319 -2.80 -0.54 6.61
CA ALA A 319 -2.67 -1.61 7.60
C ALA A 319 -3.21 -1.19 8.99
N VAL A 320 -2.91 0.03 9.44
CA VAL A 320 -3.44 0.57 10.70
C VAL A 320 -4.96 0.74 10.63
N GLN A 321 -5.50 1.16 9.49
CA GLN A 321 -6.94 1.31 9.25
C GLN A 321 -7.68 -0.05 9.30
N ILE A 322 -7.08 -1.13 8.76
CA ILE A 322 -7.60 -2.50 8.92
C ILE A 322 -7.69 -2.85 10.40
N MET A 323 -6.62 -2.62 11.18
CA MET A 323 -6.60 -2.87 12.61
C MET A 323 -7.64 -2.03 13.37
N GLU A 324 -7.75 -0.73 13.05
CA GLU A 324 -8.74 0.18 13.63
C GLU A 324 -10.17 -0.35 13.46
N LYS A 325 -10.53 -0.76 12.24
CA LYS A 325 -11.85 -1.33 11.93
C LYS A 325 -12.12 -2.64 12.68
N LEU A 326 -11.12 -3.51 12.80
CA LEU A 326 -11.25 -4.75 13.57
C LEU A 326 -11.43 -4.49 15.10
N ILE A 327 -10.81 -3.44 15.63
CA ILE A 327 -10.99 -3.02 17.03
C ILE A 327 -12.41 -2.48 17.28
N GLU A 328 -12.96 -1.71 16.31
CA GLU A 328 -14.31 -1.13 16.39
C GLU A 328 -15.40 -2.20 16.49
N VAL A 329 -15.31 -3.27 15.70
CA VAL A 329 -16.32 -4.36 15.68
C VAL A 329 -16.27 -5.21 16.96
N LYS A 330 -15.13 -5.27 17.62
CA LYS A 330 -14.96 -6.05 18.87
C LYS A 330 -15.34 -5.27 20.15
N LYS A 331 -15.78 -4.01 20.01
CA LYS A 331 -16.35 -3.21 21.11
C LYS A 331 -17.82 -3.55 21.32
#